data_02c372adf4539c41237afa9bb36c9c38
#
_entry.id   02c372adf4539c41237afa9bb36c9c38
#
_cell.length_a   1.000
_cell.length_b   1.000
_cell.length_c   1.000
_cell.angle_alpha   90.00
_cell.angle_beta   90.00
_cell.angle_gamma   90.00
#
_symmetry.space_group_name_H-M   'P 1'
#
loop_
_entity.id
_entity.type
_entity.pdbx_description
1 polymer ?
#
loop_
_entity_poly.entity_id
_entity_poly.type
_entity_poly.pdbx_seq_one_letter_code
_entity_poly.pdbx_strand_id
1 'polypeptide(L)'
;GAWAEVDNAATRRVLDIGTGSGLIALMLAQRLPESRIVGIDIVPEAVEAARRNAAASPFAERLEMVCADVCHYQPENGELFDAIVSNPPYHTEELLPPCAARAAARHTAALSFAALFVHARRLLRQGGTFALIVPAAALKEVKGEAMLGGFTLLRRTSVVTRTGKPPKRELLQFVLGAAPQVAVCDTLPLMPADG
;
A
#
# COMPACT_ATOMS: atom_id res chain seq x y z
N GLY A 1 -0.58 1.98 -7.00
CA GLY A 1 -1.35 1.79 -8.23
C GLY A 1 -0.45 1.45 -9.44
N ALA A 2 0.12 2.44 -10.10
CA ALA A 2 0.83 2.23 -11.37
C ALA A 2 2.18 1.48 -11.24
N TRP A 3 2.89 1.64 -10.14
CA TRP A 3 4.23 1.12 -9.95
C TRP A 3 4.29 -0.36 -9.52
N ALA A 4 3.35 -0.81 -8.68
CA ALA A 4 3.37 -2.18 -8.17
C ALA A 4 3.32 -3.18 -9.33
N GLU A 5 4.26 -4.11 -9.36
CA GLU A 5 4.24 -5.20 -10.32
C GLU A 5 3.31 -6.30 -9.81
N VAL A 6 2.21 -6.47 -10.52
CA VAL A 6 1.19 -7.47 -10.22
C VAL A 6 0.97 -8.25 -11.50
N ASP A 7 1.12 -9.57 -11.43
CA ASP A 7 0.91 -10.45 -12.57
C ASP A 7 -0.59 -10.50 -12.93
N ASN A 8 -0.96 -9.95 -14.09
CA ASN A 8 -2.33 -9.93 -14.59
C ASN A 8 -2.94 -11.34 -14.73
N ALA A 9 -2.13 -12.33 -15.06
CA ALA A 9 -2.61 -13.69 -15.29
C ALA A 9 -2.88 -14.46 -14.00
N ALA A 10 -2.08 -14.19 -12.95
CA ALA A 10 -2.11 -14.95 -11.70
C ALA A 10 -2.86 -14.24 -10.56
N THR A 11 -2.99 -12.90 -10.63
CA THR A 11 -3.62 -12.12 -9.56
C THR A 11 -5.12 -12.05 -9.73
N ARG A 12 -5.86 -12.51 -8.74
CA ARG A 12 -7.33 -12.49 -8.72
C ARG A 12 -7.91 -11.61 -7.65
N ARG A 13 -7.21 -11.45 -6.52
CA ARG A 13 -7.67 -10.68 -5.37
C ARG A 13 -6.60 -9.73 -4.90
N VAL A 14 -6.92 -8.44 -4.80
CA VAL A 14 -5.99 -7.40 -4.33
C VAL A 14 -6.63 -6.64 -3.17
N LEU A 15 -5.83 -6.34 -2.15
CA LEU A 15 -6.22 -5.49 -1.03
C LEU A 15 -5.46 -4.15 -1.08
N ASP A 16 -6.20 -3.05 -0.95
CA ASP A 16 -5.65 -1.70 -0.77
C ASP A 16 -5.87 -1.26 0.68
N ILE A 17 -4.80 -1.28 1.50
CA ILE A 17 -4.86 -0.92 2.93
C ILE A 17 -4.67 0.60 3.07
N GLY A 18 -5.63 1.27 3.71
CA GLY A 18 -5.68 2.71 3.80
C GLY A 18 -6.07 3.32 2.45
N THR A 19 -7.17 2.81 1.86
CA THR A 19 -7.58 3.15 0.49
C THR A 19 -7.94 4.63 0.30
N GLY A 20 -8.27 5.35 1.38
CA GLY A 20 -8.65 6.74 1.33
C GLY A 20 -9.84 6.97 0.39
N SER A 21 -9.64 7.76 -0.66
CA SER A 21 -10.66 8.02 -1.69
C SER A 21 -10.81 6.88 -2.73
N GLY A 22 -10.08 5.77 -2.59
CA GLY A 22 -10.12 4.64 -3.52
C GLY A 22 -9.24 4.81 -4.77
N LEU A 23 -8.37 5.82 -4.83
CA LEU A 23 -7.60 6.11 -6.03
C LEU A 23 -6.69 4.95 -6.44
N ILE A 24 -5.96 4.35 -5.50
CA ILE A 24 -5.06 3.22 -5.79
C ILE A 24 -5.88 2.01 -6.22
N ALA A 25 -6.98 1.72 -5.54
CA ALA A 25 -7.90 0.64 -5.89
C ALA A 25 -8.44 0.79 -7.31
N LEU A 26 -8.86 2.00 -7.72
CA LEU A 26 -9.31 2.30 -9.09
C LEU A 26 -8.22 2.09 -10.13
N MET A 27 -6.99 2.56 -9.87
CA MET A 27 -5.84 2.34 -10.76
C MET A 27 -5.51 0.85 -10.92
N LEU A 28 -5.65 0.08 -9.85
CA LEU A 28 -5.45 -1.38 -9.90
C LEU A 28 -6.57 -2.07 -10.69
N ALA A 29 -7.83 -1.70 -10.47
CA ALA A 29 -8.96 -2.24 -11.22
C ALA A 29 -8.86 -1.97 -12.73
N GLN A 30 -8.31 -0.82 -13.13
CA GLN A 30 -8.02 -0.49 -14.53
C GLN A 30 -6.94 -1.40 -15.12
N ARG A 31 -5.88 -1.70 -14.36
CA ARG A 31 -4.73 -2.49 -14.81
C ARG A 31 -4.95 -4.00 -14.78
N LEU A 32 -5.84 -4.45 -13.90
CA LEU A 32 -6.08 -5.86 -13.58
C LEU A 32 -7.54 -6.22 -13.92
N PRO A 33 -7.88 -6.45 -15.19
CA PRO A 33 -9.26 -6.63 -15.63
C PRO A 33 -9.95 -7.86 -15.02
N GLU A 34 -9.18 -8.88 -14.64
CA GLU A 34 -9.68 -10.14 -14.07
C GLU A 34 -9.68 -10.15 -12.53
N SER A 35 -9.23 -9.06 -11.89
CA SER A 35 -9.07 -9.04 -10.44
C SER A 35 -10.23 -8.34 -9.74
N ARG A 36 -10.57 -8.82 -8.55
CA ARG A 36 -11.38 -8.11 -7.56
C ARG A 36 -10.48 -7.33 -6.61
N ILE A 37 -10.81 -6.07 -6.39
CA ILE A 37 -10.04 -5.17 -5.55
C ILE A 37 -10.88 -4.81 -4.35
N VAL A 38 -10.35 -5.05 -3.16
CA VAL A 38 -10.94 -4.62 -1.89
C VAL A 38 -10.13 -3.45 -1.37
N GLY A 39 -10.78 -2.32 -1.12
CA GLY A 39 -10.18 -1.17 -0.43
C GLY A 39 -10.70 -1.11 1.00
N ILE A 40 -9.80 -1.05 1.99
CA ILE A 40 -10.19 -0.86 3.38
C ILE A 40 -9.62 0.45 3.93
N ASP A 41 -10.40 1.13 4.74
CA ASP A 41 -9.96 2.30 5.51
C ASP A 41 -10.71 2.35 6.85
N ILE A 42 -10.06 2.87 7.88
CA ILE A 42 -10.67 3.02 9.21
C ILE A 42 -11.56 4.26 9.29
N VAL A 43 -11.40 5.21 8.37
CA VAL A 43 -12.13 6.50 8.34
C VAL A 43 -13.40 6.35 7.51
N PRO A 44 -14.61 6.41 8.12
CA PRO A 44 -15.89 6.21 7.40
C PRO A 44 -16.08 7.16 6.22
N GLU A 45 -15.72 8.45 6.39
CA GLU A 45 -15.85 9.48 5.35
C GLU A 45 -14.97 9.20 4.13
N ALA A 46 -13.78 8.64 4.36
CA ALA A 46 -12.88 8.21 3.29
C ALA A 46 -13.49 7.04 2.51
N VAL A 47 -14.05 6.05 3.21
CA VAL A 47 -14.71 4.90 2.59
C VAL A 47 -15.95 5.33 1.80
N GLU A 48 -16.74 6.26 2.30
CA GLU A 48 -17.89 6.80 1.55
C GLU A 48 -17.45 7.54 0.28
N ALA A 49 -16.34 8.27 0.32
CA ALA A 49 -15.76 8.88 -0.87
C ALA A 49 -15.27 7.79 -1.86
N ALA A 50 -14.59 6.76 -1.36
CA ALA A 50 -14.13 5.63 -2.18
C ALA A 50 -15.31 4.89 -2.85
N ARG A 51 -16.40 4.65 -2.12
CA ARG A 51 -17.62 4.03 -2.66
C ARG A 51 -18.24 4.84 -3.78
N ARG A 52 -18.35 6.16 -3.61
CA ARG A 52 -18.86 7.05 -4.68
C ARG A 52 -17.95 7.01 -5.91
N ASN A 53 -16.64 7.06 -5.74
CA ASN A 53 -15.68 7.00 -6.82
C ASN A 53 -15.71 5.63 -7.54
N ALA A 54 -15.81 4.55 -6.78
CA ALA A 54 -15.94 3.20 -7.32
C ALA A 54 -17.23 3.06 -8.15
N ALA A 55 -18.38 3.49 -7.61
CA ALA A 55 -19.67 3.43 -8.29
C ALA A 55 -19.73 4.26 -9.58
N ALA A 56 -19.00 5.39 -9.64
CA ALA A 56 -18.89 6.23 -10.83
C ALA A 56 -17.90 5.69 -11.87
N SER A 57 -17.16 4.62 -11.58
CA SER A 57 -16.13 4.06 -12.46
C SER A 57 -16.70 2.91 -13.30
N PRO A 58 -16.07 2.60 -14.46
CA PRO A 58 -16.43 1.42 -15.25
C PRO A 58 -16.04 0.09 -14.58
N PHE A 59 -15.45 0.13 -13.37
CA PHE A 59 -14.94 -1.04 -12.63
C PHE A 59 -15.78 -1.37 -11.40
N ALA A 60 -16.94 -0.73 -11.22
CA ALA A 60 -17.77 -0.79 -10.00
C ALA A 60 -18.03 -2.23 -9.51
N GLU A 61 -18.31 -3.16 -10.40
CA GLU A 61 -18.61 -4.57 -10.07
C GLU A 61 -17.41 -5.35 -9.49
N ARG A 62 -16.20 -4.83 -9.66
CA ARG A 62 -14.94 -5.46 -9.20
C ARG A 62 -14.29 -4.74 -8.03
N LEU A 63 -14.94 -3.68 -7.52
CA LEU A 63 -14.45 -2.83 -6.45
C LEU A 63 -15.34 -2.95 -5.23
N GLU A 64 -14.76 -3.30 -4.11
CA GLU A 64 -15.41 -3.35 -2.81
C GLU A 64 -14.72 -2.39 -1.84
N MET A 65 -15.48 -1.48 -1.19
CA MET A 65 -14.93 -0.50 -0.24
C MET A 65 -15.53 -0.74 1.14
N VAL A 66 -14.66 -1.13 2.08
CA VAL A 66 -15.05 -1.57 3.43
C VAL A 66 -14.49 -0.63 4.49
N CYS A 67 -15.36 -0.17 5.39
CA CYS A 67 -14.91 0.56 6.57
C CYS A 67 -14.43 -0.46 7.62
N ALA A 68 -13.12 -0.61 7.75
CA ALA A 68 -12.53 -1.60 8.62
C ALA A 68 -11.12 -1.21 9.09
N ASP A 69 -10.79 -1.58 10.32
CA ASP A 69 -9.43 -1.60 10.81
C ASP A 69 -8.74 -2.88 10.33
N VAL A 70 -7.59 -2.73 9.65
CA VAL A 70 -6.80 -3.87 9.15
C VAL A 70 -6.43 -4.85 10.26
N CYS A 71 -6.28 -4.39 11.49
CA CYS A 71 -5.98 -5.24 12.65
C CYS A 71 -7.07 -6.28 12.91
N HIS A 72 -8.31 -5.97 12.60
CA HIS A 72 -9.50 -6.80 12.83
C HIS A 72 -10.16 -7.29 11.55
N TYR A 73 -9.79 -6.73 10.41
CA TYR A 73 -10.37 -7.11 9.12
C TYR A 73 -10.16 -8.59 8.82
N GLN A 74 -11.22 -9.26 8.43
CA GLN A 74 -11.20 -10.64 7.95
C GLN A 74 -11.91 -10.66 6.60
N PRO A 75 -11.26 -11.20 5.54
CA PRO A 75 -11.90 -11.34 4.25
C PRO A 75 -13.05 -12.35 4.32
N GLU A 76 -14.07 -12.13 3.51
CA GLU A 76 -15.17 -13.08 3.38
C GLU A 76 -14.65 -14.47 3.00
N ASN A 77 -15.25 -15.50 3.59
CA ASN A 77 -14.89 -16.91 3.39
C ASN A 77 -13.44 -17.27 3.70
N GLY A 78 -12.66 -16.39 4.38
CA GLY A 78 -11.25 -16.63 4.70
C GLY A 78 -10.31 -16.63 3.50
N GLU A 79 -10.75 -16.12 2.33
CA GLU A 79 -9.94 -16.09 1.12
C GLU A 79 -8.80 -15.09 1.20
N LEU A 80 -7.57 -15.56 1.06
CA LEU A 80 -6.37 -14.73 1.08
C LEU A 80 -6.20 -13.91 -0.20
N PHE A 81 -5.44 -12.82 -0.09
CA PHE A 81 -5.12 -11.96 -1.23
C PHE A 81 -3.83 -12.42 -1.94
N ASP A 82 -3.79 -12.21 -3.24
CA ASP A 82 -2.60 -12.42 -4.09
C ASP A 82 -1.62 -11.27 -3.97
N ALA A 83 -2.15 -10.06 -3.81
CA ALA A 83 -1.36 -8.86 -3.64
C ALA A 83 -2.01 -7.91 -2.63
N ILE A 84 -1.17 -7.21 -1.88
CA ILE A 84 -1.56 -6.09 -1.02
C ILE A 84 -0.81 -4.85 -1.47
N VAL A 85 -1.48 -3.71 -1.45
CA VAL A 85 -0.86 -2.40 -1.64
C VAL A 85 -1.20 -1.50 -0.47
N SER A 86 -0.33 -0.53 -0.16
CA SER A 86 -0.61 0.47 0.86
C SER A 86 0.14 1.77 0.60
N ASN A 87 -0.52 2.88 0.86
CA ASN A 87 0.09 4.18 1.06
C ASN A 87 -0.31 4.67 2.45
N PRO A 88 0.28 4.10 3.52
CA PRO A 88 -0.15 4.40 4.87
C PRO A 88 0.10 5.88 5.21
N PRO A 89 -0.76 6.50 6.05
CA PRO A 89 -0.51 7.87 6.51
C PRO A 89 0.78 7.90 7.34
N TYR A 90 1.71 8.79 6.96
CA TYR A 90 2.95 8.99 7.68
C TYR A 90 2.77 10.15 8.65
N HIS A 91 2.84 9.89 9.94
CA HIS A 91 3.01 10.95 10.93
C HIS A 91 4.47 11.40 10.94
N THR A 92 4.81 12.33 10.06
CA THR A 92 5.96 13.20 10.32
C THR A 92 5.49 14.20 11.36
N GLU A 93 5.98 14.10 12.57
CA GLU A 93 5.67 15.00 13.70
C GLU A 93 5.86 16.49 13.39
N GLU A 94 6.53 16.82 12.29
CA GLU A 94 6.93 18.17 11.91
C GLU A 94 5.85 19.03 11.20
N LEU A 95 4.68 18.50 10.83
CA LEU A 95 3.73 19.22 9.96
C LEU A 95 2.30 19.38 10.50
N LEU A 96 1.98 18.97 11.72
CA LEU A 96 0.65 19.15 12.28
C LEU A 96 0.61 20.28 13.32
N PRO A 97 -0.39 21.21 13.24
CA PRO A 97 -0.66 22.15 14.32
C PRO A 97 -0.92 21.40 15.63
N PRO A 98 -0.47 21.91 16.80
CA PRO A 98 -0.53 21.19 18.08
C PRO A 98 -1.94 20.72 18.51
N CYS A 99 -3.01 21.37 18.02
CA CYS A 99 -4.40 20.99 18.29
C CYS A 99 -4.90 19.87 17.37
N ALA A 100 -4.47 19.82 16.10
CA ALA A 100 -4.83 18.79 15.16
C ALA A 100 -4.09 17.46 15.45
N ALA A 101 -2.82 17.53 15.91
CA ALA A 101 -2.04 16.37 16.32
C ALA A 101 -2.68 15.61 17.48
N ARG A 102 -3.28 16.31 18.46
CA ARG A 102 -3.99 15.68 19.59
C ARG A 102 -5.33 15.05 19.20
N ALA A 103 -6.01 15.60 18.21
CA ALA A 103 -7.27 15.04 17.70
C ALA A 103 -6.98 13.79 16.82
N ALA A 104 -5.98 13.86 15.95
CA ALA A 104 -5.54 12.72 15.13
C ALA A 104 -5.00 11.57 15.98
N ALA A 105 -4.21 11.85 17.02
CA ALA A 105 -3.66 10.83 17.92
C ALA A 105 -4.72 10.11 18.78
N ARG A 106 -5.93 10.66 18.92
CA ARG A 106 -7.05 10.00 19.64
C ARG A 106 -7.89 9.09 18.76
N HIS A 107 -7.86 9.26 17.43
CA HIS A 107 -8.67 8.49 16.48
C HIS A 107 -7.87 7.59 15.55
N THR A 108 -6.55 7.76 15.49
CA THR A 108 -5.67 6.87 14.73
C THR A 108 -4.45 6.56 15.60
N ALA A 109 -4.48 5.45 16.30
CA ALA A 109 -3.25 4.76 16.62
C ALA A 109 -2.59 4.49 15.27
N ALA A 110 -1.56 5.28 14.91
CA ALA A 110 -0.88 5.14 13.63
C ALA A 110 -0.44 3.68 13.50
N LEU A 111 -0.92 3.01 12.46
CA LEU A 111 -0.56 1.64 12.19
C LEU A 111 0.96 1.57 12.03
N SER A 112 1.67 0.97 12.99
CA SER A 112 3.12 0.82 12.91
C SER A 112 3.49 -0.07 11.74
N PHE A 113 4.71 0.08 11.20
CA PHE A 113 5.18 -0.84 10.15
C PHE A 113 5.19 -2.28 10.63
N ALA A 114 5.55 -2.53 11.90
CA ALA A 114 5.47 -3.87 12.50
C ALA A 114 4.05 -4.45 12.39
N ALA A 115 3.04 -3.71 12.84
CA ALA A 115 1.65 -4.13 12.76
C ALA A 115 1.19 -4.32 11.30
N LEU A 116 1.59 -3.40 10.41
CA LEU A 116 1.25 -3.49 8.99
C LEU A 116 1.79 -4.79 8.36
N PHE A 117 3.05 -5.17 8.64
CA PHE A 117 3.62 -6.42 8.13
C PHE A 117 2.99 -7.66 8.76
N VAL A 118 2.67 -7.64 10.05
CA VAL A 118 1.93 -8.73 10.73
C VAL A 118 0.59 -8.98 10.05
N HIS A 119 -0.18 -7.91 9.80
CA HIS A 119 -1.51 -8.05 9.18
C HIS A 119 -1.42 -8.35 7.68
N ALA A 120 -0.45 -7.78 6.95
CA ALA A 120 -0.19 -8.15 5.56
C ALA A 120 0.13 -9.65 5.44
N ARG A 121 1.00 -10.19 6.32
CA ARG A 121 1.30 -11.63 6.35
C ARG A 121 0.06 -12.48 6.58
N ARG A 122 -0.84 -12.07 7.47
CA ARG A 122 -2.07 -12.80 7.78
C ARG A 122 -3.05 -12.83 6.61
N LEU A 123 -3.06 -11.77 5.81
CA LEU A 123 -4.02 -11.56 4.71
C LEU A 123 -3.50 -12.03 3.36
N LEU A 124 -2.18 -12.21 3.19
CA LEU A 124 -1.56 -12.69 1.95
C LEU A 124 -1.46 -14.21 1.90
N ARG A 125 -1.65 -14.76 0.70
CA ARG A 125 -1.22 -16.12 0.42
C ARG A 125 0.31 -16.22 0.39
N GLN A 126 0.84 -17.41 0.59
CA GLN A 126 2.27 -17.69 0.39
C GLN A 126 2.66 -17.36 -1.06
N GLY A 127 3.78 -16.66 -1.24
CA GLY A 127 4.19 -16.13 -2.55
C GLY A 127 3.43 -14.88 -3.01
N GLY A 128 2.45 -14.40 -2.24
CA GLY A 128 1.75 -13.15 -2.51
C GLY A 128 2.66 -11.94 -2.30
N THR A 129 2.32 -10.82 -2.95
CA THR A 129 3.16 -9.61 -2.94
C THR A 129 2.58 -8.50 -2.09
N PHE A 130 3.46 -7.72 -1.46
CA PHE A 130 3.09 -6.52 -0.71
C PHE A 130 3.89 -5.31 -1.21
N ALA A 131 3.18 -4.32 -1.76
CA ALA A 131 3.78 -3.10 -2.27
C ALA A 131 3.35 -1.90 -1.43
N LEU A 132 4.32 -1.06 -1.04
CA LEU A 132 4.05 0.15 -0.27
C LEU A 132 4.96 1.29 -0.68
N ILE A 133 4.49 2.53 -0.43
CA ILE A 133 5.30 3.73 -0.54
C ILE A 133 5.60 4.23 0.87
N VAL A 134 6.84 4.63 1.14
CA VAL A 134 7.28 5.09 2.47
C VAL A 134 8.20 6.31 2.37
N PRO A 135 8.33 7.15 3.42
CA PRO A 135 9.39 8.14 3.49
C PRO A 135 10.77 7.46 3.40
N ALA A 136 11.73 8.10 2.73
CA ALA A 136 13.08 7.54 2.59
C ALA A 136 13.75 7.29 3.96
N ALA A 137 13.45 8.11 4.96
CA ALA A 137 13.95 7.94 6.33
C ALA A 137 13.46 6.63 6.99
N ALA A 138 12.30 6.12 6.61
CA ALA A 138 11.72 4.89 7.17
C ALA A 138 12.27 3.60 6.52
N LEU A 139 13.08 3.70 5.46
CA LEU A 139 13.55 2.54 4.68
C LEU A 139 14.18 1.44 5.55
N LYS A 140 15.02 1.82 6.50
CA LYS A 140 15.74 0.86 7.36
C LYS A 140 14.76 0.08 8.26
N GLU A 141 13.84 0.80 8.89
CA GLU A 141 12.79 0.22 9.74
C GLU A 141 11.91 -0.74 8.94
N VAL A 142 11.37 -0.26 7.82
CA VAL A 142 10.49 -1.05 6.96
C VAL A 142 11.15 -2.34 6.47
N LYS A 143 12.42 -2.29 6.09
CA LYS A 143 13.18 -3.50 5.71
C LYS A 143 13.37 -4.47 6.87
N GLY A 144 13.61 -3.95 8.06
CA GLY A 144 13.71 -4.76 9.29
C GLY A 144 12.40 -5.49 9.59
N GLU A 145 11.29 -4.76 9.60
CA GLU A 145 9.95 -5.32 9.87
C GLU A 145 9.51 -6.31 8.78
N ALA A 146 9.84 -6.03 7.52
CA ALA A 146 9.59 -6.97 6.43
C ALA A 146 10.31 -8.30 6.65
N MET A 147 11.59 -8.25 7.00
CA MET A 147 12.40 -9.45 7.26
C MET A 147 11.84 -10.25 8.45
N LEU A 148 11.51 -9.58 9.55
CA LEU A 148 10.88 -10.21 10.73
C LEU A 148 9.52 -10.83 10.39
N GLY A 149 8.76 -10.20 9.51
CA GLY A 149 7.49 -10.71 8.99
C GLY A 149 7.61 -11.86 7.98
N GLY A 150 8.83 -12.25 7.59
CA GLY A 150 9.07 -13.32 6.61
C GLY A 150 8.87 -12.86 5.16
N PHE A 151 9.01 -11.57 4.91
CA PHE A 151 8.97 -10.97 3.58
C PHE A 151 10.38 -10.77 3.00
N THR A 152 10.52 -11.01 1.70
CA THR A 152 11.74 -10.75 0.95
C THR A 152 11.53 -9.62 -0.04
N LEU A 153 12.47 -8.68 -0.12
CA LEU A 153 12.40 -7.56 -1.05
C LEU A 153 12.54 -8.05 -2.50
N LEU A 154 11.59 -7.66 -3.36
CA LEU A 154 11.61 -7.92 -4.81
C LEU A 154 12.09 -6.71 -5.59
N ARG A 155 11.59 -5.53 -5.22
CA ARG A 155 11.88 -4.29 -5.94
C ARG A 155 11.90 -3.09 -5.00
N ARG A 156 12.82 -2.16 -5.30
CA ARG A 156 12.91 -0.85 -4.66
C ARG A 156 13.08 0.22 -5.74
N THR A 157 12.28 1.27 -5.68
CA THR A 157 12.45 2.47 -6.50
C THR A 157 12.56 3.69 -5.60
N SER A 158 13.72 4.35 -5.63
CA SER A 158 13.95 5.60 -4.92
C SER A 158 13.36 6.77 -5.70
N VAL A 159 12.38 7.48 -5.13
CA VAL A 159 11.76 8.64 -5.77
C VAL A 159 12.51 9.90 -5.36
N VAL A 160 13.11 10.57 -6.34
CA VAL A 160 13.87 11.81 -6.18
C VAL A 160 13.18 12.97 -6.87
N THR A 161 13.35 14.21 -6.37
CA THR A 161 12.77 15.38 -7.06
C THR A 161 13.46 15.65 -8.39
N ARG A 162 14.80 15.52 -8.41
CA ARG A 162 15.66 15.61 -9.60
C ARG A 162 16.79 14.60 -9.49
N THR A 163 17.38 14.23 -10.61
CA THR A 163 18.59 13.38 -10.64
C THR A 163 19.69 13.96 -9.75
N GLY A 164 20.33 13.11 -8.95
CA GLY A 164 21.40 13.50 -8.01
C GLY A 164 20.92 14.10 -6.68
N LYS A 165 19.61 14.26 -6.45
CA LYS A 165 19.06 14.65 -5.15
C LYS A 165 18.77 13.44 -4.29
N PRO A 166 18.82 13.56 -2.95
CA PRO A 166 18.46 12.47 -2.05
C PRO A 166 16.98 12.08 -2.24
N PRO A 167 16.66 10.80 -2.09
CA PRO A 167 15.29 10.32 -2.21
C PRO A 167 14.40 10.89 -1.11
N LYS A 168 13.16 11.24 -1.47
CA LYS A 168 12.11 11.66 -0.53
C LYS A 168 11.16 10.53 -0.17
N ARG A 169 10.94 9.61 -1.10
CA ARG A 169 10.07 8.45 -0.94
C ARG A 169 10.76 7.22 -1.49
N GLU A 170 10.39 6.08 -0.96
CA GLU A 170 10.78 4.77 -1.46
C GLU A 170 9.51 4.00 -1.83
N LEU A 171 9.48 3.45 -3.02
CA LEU A 171 8.52 2.46 -3.43
C LEU A 171 9.14 1.10 -3.20
N LEU A 172 8.48 0.25 -2.42
CA LEU A 172 9.00 -1.04 -2.00
C LEU A 172 7.99 -2.13 -2.36
N GLN A 173 8.46 -3.20 -2.94
CA GLN A 173 7.67 -4.39 -3.17
C GLN A 173 8.37 -5.61 -2.59
N PHE A 174 7.63 -6.36 -1.81
CA PHE A 174 8.06 -7.57 -1.13
C PHE A 174 7.24 -8.76 -1.60
N VAL A 175 7.76 -9.97 -1.42
CA VAL A 175 7.04 -11.23 -1.53
C VAL A 175 7.01 -11.91 -0.17
N LEU A 176 5.90 -12.53 0.19
CA LEU A 176 5.81 -13.37 1.38
C LEU A 176 6.51 -14.69 1.13
N GLY A 177 7.65 -14.89 1.79
CA GLY A 177 8.54 -16.03 1.59
C GLY A 177 9.81 -15.69 0.80
N ALA A 178 10.41 -16.68 0.16
CA ALA A 178 11.65 -16.52 -0.59
C ALA A 178 11.41 -15.79 -1.92
N ALA A 179 12.29 -14.84 -2.25
CA ALA A 179 12.25 -14.18 -3.55
C ALA A 179 12.84 -15.12 -4.64
N PRO A 180 12.23 -15.12 -5.84
CA PRO A 180 12.73 -15.95 -6.96
C PRO A 180 14.03 -15.42 -7.54
N GLN A 181 14.39 -14.16 -7.29
CA GLN A 181 15.53 -13.46 -7.85
C GLN A 181 16.05 -12.36 -6.91
N VAL A 182 17.21 -11.80 -7.24
CA VAL A 182 17.79 -10.64 -6.54
C VAL A 182 16.90 -9.42 -6.75
N ALA A 183 16.76 -8.61 -5.69
CA ALA A 183 15.92 -7.42 -5.74
C ALA A 183 16.40 -6.41 -6.81
N VAL A 184 15.46 -5.91 -7.61
CA VAL A 184 15.71 -4.84 -8.56
C VAL A 184 15.69 -3.49 -7.82
N CYS A 185 16.75 -2.69 -8.02
CA CYS A 185 16.84 -1.35 -7.42
C CYS A 185 17.00 -0.29 -8.53
N ASP A 186 16.12 0.70 -8.54
CA ASP A 186 16.13 1.78 -9.51
C ASP A 186 15.83 3.16 -8.86
N THR A 187 15.89 4.23 -9.67
CA THR A 187 15.59 5.59 -9.23
C THR A 187 14.64 6.25 -10.21
N LEU A 188 13.60 6.91 -9.68
CA LEU A 188 12.61 7.64 -10.44
C LEU A 188 12.71 9.15 -10.15
N PRO A 189 13.25 9.96 -11.06
CA PRO A 189 13.17 11.41 -10.95
C PRO A 189 11.77 11.91 -11.31
N LEU A 190 11.22 12.86 -10.53
CA LEU A 190 9.93 13.49 -10.79
C LEU A 190 10.02 14.63 -11.81
N MET A 191 11.20 15.22 -11.95
CA MET A 191 11.50 16.30 -12.91
C MET A 191 12.65 15.89 -13.80
N PRO A 192 12.65 16.29 -15.08
CA PRO A 192 13.79 16.10 -15.97
C PRO A 192 15.08 16.70 -15.40
N ALA A 193 16.23 16.23 -15.89
CA ALA A 193 17.54 16.76 -15.49
C ALA A 193 17.71 18.22 -15.92
N ASP A 194 17.09 18.60 -17.04
CA ASP A 194 17.14 19.93 -17.66
C ASP A 194 15.80 20.63 -17.46
N GLY A 195 15.74 21.49 -16.44
CA GLY A 195 14.61 22.35 -16.11
C GLY A 195 15.03 23.51 -15.22
#